data_8fff8a201ff8eb4249934630c3f0789d
#
_entry.id   8fff8a201ff8eb4249934630c3f0789d
#
_cell.length_a   1.000
_cell.length_b   1.000
_cell.length_c   1.000
_cell.angle_alpha   90.00
_cell.angle_beta   90.00
_cell.angle_gamma   90.00
#
_symmetry.space_group_name_H-M   'P 1'
#
loop_
_entity.id
_entity.type
_entity.pdbx_description
1 polymer ?
#
loop_
_entity_poly.entity_id
_entity_poly.type
_entity_poly.pdbx_seq_one_letter_code
_entity_poly.pdbx_strand_id
1 'polypeptide(L)'
;MKLFIYNFLFLFKRNRYFYYKTSGTNYRYTHPEYFQELLSAISNNVNKKELSETFQNFLSKKVYVFGRKVDIVFNMDFFNNFKFRNNVKKPAFFNKADVKVPYEIGRLQFLQKVMLHNFLEDNQNPELNFDLLDEIITSENNKIIWNSPMDVAIRMISLIFVKNFINKIDYVNEPSLFTNLDSVISKDFEFVKMNYEKRGNVVGNHYFVELASSLLFIANYDYEDKELDLESTIDEISKEIELQFNKELTNFEGSSHYAALMT
;
A
#
# COMPACT_ATOMS: atom_id res chain seq x y z
N MET A 1 12.28 4.41 30.08
CA MET A 1 12.94 3.10 29.95
C MET A 1 12.10 2.10 29.13
N LYS A 2 10.82 1.80 29.46
CA LYS A 2 9.97 0.86 28.70
C LYS A 2 9.81 1.26 27.22
N LEU A 3 9.59 2.54 26.90
CA LEU A 3 9.44 3.06 25.54
C LEU A 3 10.75 2.91 24.72
N PHE A 4 11.90 3.09 25.38
CA PHE A 4 13.22 2.92 24.75
C PHE A 4 13.48 1.45 24.39
N ILE A 5 13.15 0.54 25.31
CA ILE A 5 13.28 -0.91 25.08
C ILE A 5 12.34 -1.34 23.96
N TYR A 6 11.10 -0.85 23.92
CA TYR A 6 10.13 -1.15 22.87
C TYR A 6 10.61 -0.66 21.50
N ASN A 7 11.07 0.59 21.40
CA ASN A 7 11.63 1.13 20.17
C ASN A 7 12.89 0.38 19.72
N PHE A 8 13.72 -0.07 20.66
CA PHE A 8 14.92 -0.87 20.37
C PHE A 8 14.53 -2.26 19.83
N LEU A 9 13.58 -2.93 20.48
CA LEU A 9 13.07 -4.23 20.03
C LEU A 9 12.38 -4.14 18.68
N PHE A 10 11.60 -3.08 18.44
CA PHE A 10 10.97 -2.80 17.17
C PHE A 10 12.00 -2.61 16.04
N LEU A 11 13.04 -1.80 16.28
CA LEU A 11 14.13 -1.60 15.33
C LEU A 11 14.89 -2.90 15.05
N PHE A 12 15.04 -3.75 16.07
CA PHE A 12 15.73 -5.03 15.95
C PHE A 12 14.89 -6.05 15.15
N LYS A 13 13.58 -6.14 15.39
CA LYS A 13 12.64 -6.96 14.61
C LYS A 13 12.64 -6.54 13.13
N ARG A 14 12.51 -5.25 12.86
CA ARG A 14 12.52 -4.69 11.51
C ARG A 14 13.82 -4.94 10.76
N ASN A 15 14.96 -4.85 11.46
CA ASN A 15 16.26 -5.21 10.86
C ASN A 15 16.37 -6.69 10.52
N ARG A 16 15.79 -7.59 11.32
CA ARG A 16 15.77 -9.02 11.03
C ARG A 16 15.05 -9.32 9.71
N TYR A 17 13.96 -8.63 9.41
CA TYR A 17 13.22 -8.86 8.18
C TYR A 17 14.02 -8.58 6.90
N PHE A 18 14.86 -7.55 6.90
CA PHE A 18 15.74 -7.27 5.76
C PHE A 18 16.79 -8.36 5.50
N TYR A 19 17.10 -9.19 6.50
CA TYR A 19 18.06 -10.29 6.40
C TYR A 19 17.41 -11.66 6.17
N TYR A 20 16.12 -11.80 6.49
CA TYR A 20 15.41 -13.03 6.12
C TYR A 20 15.05 -12.95 4.63
N LYS A 21 15.72 -13.80 3.82
CA LYS A 21 15.11 -14.24 2.58
C LYS A 21 13.76 -14.83 2.98
N THR A 22 12.70 -14.11 2.68
CA THR A 22 11.36 -14.67 2.75
C THR A 22 11.38 -15.86 1.80
N SER A 23 11.44 -17.05 2.35
CA SER A 23 11.02 -18.25 1.64
C SER A 23 9.58 -17.93 1.24
N GLY A 24 9.36 -17.67 -0.04
CA GLY A 24 8.09 -17.17 -0.50
C GLY A 24 6.98 -18.16 -0.14
N THR A 25 6.26 -17.88 0.92
CA THR A 25 4.94 -18.44 1.14
C THR A 25 4.07 -17.85 0.06
N ASN A 26 3.85 -18.59 -1.01
CA ASN A 26 2.90 -18.22 -2.04
C ASN A 26 1.50 -18.55 -1.50
N TYR A 27 0.83 -17.53 -0.98
CA TYR A 27 -0.58 -17.67 -0.63
C TYR A 27 -1.42 -17.78 -1.91
N ARG A 28 -2.42 -18.64 -1.89
CA ARG A 28 -3.32 -18.81 -3.03
C ARG A 28 -4.33 -17.65 -3.03
N TYR A 29 -4.37 -16.91 -4.12
CA TYR A 29 -5.37 -15.87 -4.34
C TYR A 29 -6.77 -16.48 -4.51
N THR A 30 -7.75 -15.95 -3.79
CA THR A 30 -9.17 -16.27 -3.90
C THR A 30 -9.88 -15.09 -4.53
N HIS A 31 -10.70 -15.32 -5.55
CA HIS A 31 -11.37 -14.25 -6.29
C HIS A 31 -12.53 -13.67 -5.45
N PRO A 32 -12.45 -12.45 -4.87
CA PRO A 32 -13.49 -11.95 -3.98
C PRO A 32 -14.71 -11.44 -4.76
N GLU A 33 -15.90 -11.90 -4.37
CA GLU A 33 -17.17 -11.45 -4.98
C GLU A 33 -17.45 -9.95 -4.70
N TYR A 34 -17.08 -9.46 -3.52
CA TYR A 34 -17.30 -8.05 -3.11
C TYR A 34 -16.70 -7.03 -4.07
N PHE A 35 -15.65 -7.39 -4.81
CA PHE A 35 -14.97 -6.46 -5.70
C PHE A 35 -15.87 -5.96 -6.85
N GLN A 36 -16.83 -6.76 -7.27
CA GLN A 36 -17.80 -6.36 -8.28
C GLN A 36 -18.76 -5.27 -7.79
N GLU A 37 -19.22 -5.40 -6.55
CA GLU A 37 -20.08 -4.38 -5.92
C GLU A 37 -19.32 -3.07 -5.71
N LEU A 38 -18.07 -3.17 -5.25
CA LEU A 38 -17.19 -2.02 -5.08
C LEU A 38 -16.94 -1.28 -6.41
N LEU A 39 -16.67 -2.00 -7.50
CA LEU A 39 -16.50 -1.41 -8.83
C LEU A 39 -17.76 -0.67 -9.29
N SER A 40 -18.94 -1.26 -9.08
CA SER A 40 -20.21 -0.63 -9.42
C SER A 40 -20.42 0.70 -8.66
N ALA A 41 -20.12 0.71 -7.36
CA ALA A 41 -20.23 1.89 -6.52
C ALA A 41 -19.24 3.00 -6.94
N ILE A 42 -17.99 2.65 -7.24
CA ILE A 42 -16.94 3.60 -7.63
C ILE A 42 -17.23 4.18 -9.03
N SER A 43 -17.61 3.37 -9.99
CA SER A 43 -17.76 3.76 -11.40
C SER A 43 -18.71 4.94 -11.61
N ASN A 44 -19.71 5.09 -10.74
CA ASN A 44 -20.70 6.17 -10.82
C ASN A 44 -20.23 7.51 -10.25
N ASN A 45 -19.11 7.52 -9.49
CA ASN A 45 -18.67 8.68 -8.70
C ASN A 45 -17.26 9.16 -9.06
N VAL A 46 -16.63 8.65 -10.13
CA VAL A 46 -15.25 8.99 -10.46
C VAL A 46 -15.12 10.17 -11.41
N ASN A 47 -14.07 10.94 -11.24
CA ASN A 47 -13.68 11.99 -12.18
C ASN A 47 -12.91 11.37 -13.35
N LYS A 48 -13.61 11.10 -14.46
CA LYS A 48 -13.02 10.49 -15.66
C LYS A 48 -11.84 11.28 -16.23
N LYS A 49 -11.86 12.61 -16.14
CA LYS A 49 -10.75 13.45 -16.61
C LYS A 49 -9.50 13.21 -15.79
N GLU A 50 -9.63 13.12 -14.48
CA GLU A 50 -8.52 12.83 -13.57
C GLU A 50 -7.93 11.43 -13.82
N LEU A 51 -8.80 10.44 -14.06
CA LEU A 51 -8.36 9.08 -14.39
C LEU A 51 -7.56 9.07 -15.69
N SER A 52 -8.06 9.69 -16.75
CA SER A 52 -7.37 9.78 -18.04
C SER A 52 -6.03 10.48 -17.92
N GLU A 53 -5.96 11.60 -17.18
CA GLU A 53 -4.70 12.30 -16.94
C GLU A 53 -3.70 11.42 -16.15
N THR A 54 -4.16 10.68 -15.15
CA THR A 54 -3.32 9.77 -14.36
C THR A 54 -2.79 8.64 -15.24
N PHE A 55 -3.62 8.09 -16.13
CA PHE A 55 -3.24 7.04 -17.06
C PHE A 55 -2.15 7.53 -18.05
N GLN A 56 -2.33 8.70 -18.66
CA GLN A 56 -1.35 9.29 -19.58
C GLN A 56 -0.02 9.62 -18.88
N ASN A 57 -0.09 10.07 -17.63
CA ASN A 57 1.11 10.26 -16.82
C ASN A 57 1.84 8.93 -16.55
N PHE A 58 1.10 7.87 -16.21
CA PHE A 58 1.66 6.53 -16.01
C PHE A 58 2.41 6.04 -17.27
N LEU A 59 1.80 6.14 -18.45
CA LEU A 59 2.45 5.75 -19.72
C LEU A 59 3.74 6.54 -19.98
N SER A 60 3.81 7.78 -19.49
CA SER A 60 4.99 8.64 -19.56
C SER A 60 5.96 8.45 -18.38
N LYS A 61 5.79 7.41 -17.55
CA LYS A 61 6.54 7.15 -16.31
C LYS A 61 6.53 8.33 -15.33
N LYS A 62 5.39 9.03 -15.23
CA LYS A 62 5.19 10.18 -14.34
C LYS A 62 4.03 9.97 -13.39
N VAL A 63 4.09 10.68 -12.25
CA VAL A 63 3.04 10.68 -11.22
C VAL A 63 2.94 12.06 -10.57
N TYR A 64 1.77 12.39 -10.02
CA TYR A 64 1.60 13.57 -9.16
C TYR A 64 1.95 13.23 -7.72
N VAL A 65 2.84 14.03 -7.14
CA VAL A 65 3.21 13.99 -5.72
C VAL A 65 3.11 15.40 -5.15
N PHE A 66 2.28 15.59 -4.14
CA PHE A 66 2.02 16.89 -3.51
C PHE A 66 1.76 18.02 -4.52
N GLY A 67 0.91 17.74 -5.52
CA GLY A 67 0.50 18.68 -6.55
C GLY A 67 1.54 18.96 -7.65
N ARG A 68 2.66 18.24 -7.68
CA ARG A 68 3.67 18.36 -8.74
C ARG A 68 3.82 17.06 -9.51
N LYS A 69 3.94 17.19 -10.83
CA LYS A 69 4.24 16.06 -11.72
C LYS A 69 5.73 15.74 -11.66
N VAL A 70 6.07 14.52 -11.29
CA VAL A 70 7.45 14.03 -11.15
C VAL A 70 7.61 12.69 -11.86
N ASP A 71 8.85 12.29 -12.13
CA ASP A 71 9.14 10.95 -12.65
C ASP A 71 8.91 9.88 -11.58
N ILE A 72 8.54 8.66 -11.98
CA ILE A 72 8.39 7.52 -11.06
C ILE A 72 9.78 7.02 -10.67
N VAL A 73 10.34 7.62 -9.61
CA VAL A 73 11.62 7.23 -9.02
C VAL A 73 11.47 7.06 -7.51
N PHE A 74 11.58 5.84 -7.03
CA PHE A 74 11.19 5.43 -5.68
C PHE A 74 12.10 5.88 -4.54
N ASN A 75 13.24 6.45 -4.81
CA ASN A 75 14.19 6.85 -3.78
C ASN A 75 14.66 8.31 -3.92
N MET A 76 13.84 9.16 -4.51
CA MET A 76 14.17 10.56 -4.77
C MET A 76 13.19 11.52 -4.10
N ASP A 77 13.71 12.51 -3.37
CA ASP A 77 13.00 13.73 -3.05
C ASP A 77 13.28 14.76 -4.16
N PHE A 78 12.32 14.92 -5.07
CA PHE A 78 12.41 15.85 -6.20
C PHE A 78 12.39 17.33 -5.78
N PHE A 79 11.82 17.64 -4.62
CA PHE A 79 11.70 19.02 -4.15
C PHE A 79 13.03 19.56 -3.63
N ASN A 80 13.85 18.67 -3.07
CA ASN A 80 15.16 19.01 -2.51
C ASN A 80 16.32 18.42 -3.34
N ASN A 81 16.03 17.79 -4.48
CA ASN A 81 17.01 17.13 -5.35
C ASN A 81 17.92 16.16 -4.58
N PHE A 82 17.29 15.33 -3.72
CA PHE A 82 18.01 14.43 -2.84
C PHE A 82 17.67 12.97 -3.14
N LYS A 83 18.69 12.15 -3.41
CA LYS A 83 18.53 10.70 -3.61
C LYS A 83 18.83 9.95 -2.34
N PHE A 84 17.81 9.26 -1.81
CA PHE A 84 17.95 8.39 -0.65
C PHE A 84 18.66 7.08 -1.03
N ARG A 85 19.41 6.54 -0.07
CA ARG A 85 19.91 5.15 -0.18
C ARG A 85 18.80 4.19 0.23
N ASN A 86 18.65 3.07 -0.49
CA ASN A 86 17.56 2.11 -0.27
C ASN A 86 17.48 1.49 1.14
N ASN A 87 18.51 1.61 1.95
CA ASN A 87 18.60 1.04 3.28
C ASN A 87 18.84 2.08 4.39
N VAL A 88 18.42 3.32 4.18
CA VAL A 88 18.62 4.39 5.18
C VAL A 88 17.64 4.22 6.34
N LYS A 89 18.18 3.90 7.51
CA LYS A 89 17.40 3.65 8.74
C LYS A 89 16.75 4.92 9.34
N LYS A 90 17.21 6.12 8.99
CA LYS A 90 16.68 7.41 9.46
C LYS A 90 16.87 8.49 8.39
N PRO A 91 16.05 8.51 7.33
CA PRO A 91 16.23 9.49 6.26
C PRO A 91 15.92 10.93 6.66
N ALA A 92 15.11 11.13 7.70
CA ALA A 92 14.53 12.43 8.05
C ALA A 92 15.52 13.49 8.60
N PHE A 93 16.77 13.14 8.91
CA PHE A 93 17.69 14.04 9.57
C PHE A 93 18.77 14.65 8.67
N PHE A 94 18.75 14.34 7.36
CA PHE A 94 19.79 14.79 6.45
C PHE A 94 19.25 15.78 5.41
N ASN A 95 19.83 16.99 5.38
CA ASN A 95 19.74 17.96 4.29
C ASN A 95 18.35 18.50 3.90
N LYS A 96 17.41 18.65 4.83
CA LYS A 96 16.04 19.12 4.54
C LYS A 96 15.24 18.20 3.59
N ALA A 97 15.76 17.04 3.23
CA ALA A 97 15.05 16.10 2.39
C ALA A 97 13.88 15.45 3.13
N ASP A 98 12.74 15.30 2.44
CA ASP A 98 11.54 14.69 2.98
C ASP A 98 11.35 13.28 2.40
N VAL A 99 11.43 12.29 3.28
CA VAL A 99 11.21 10.88 2.92
C VAL A 99 9.76 10.59 2.51
N LYS A 100 8.82 11.46 2.85
CA LYS A 100 7.41 11.32 2.43
C LYS A 100 7.27 11.36 0.91
N VAL A 101 8.14 12.09 0.20
CA VAL A 101 8.10 12.17 -1.27
C VAL A 101 8.28 10.79 -1.92
N PRO A 102 9.37 10.04 -1.67
CA PRO A 102 9.50 8.69 -2.19
C PRO A 102 8.48 7.70 -1.61
N TYR A 103 7.98 7.90 -0.37
CA TYR A 103 6.91 7.06 0.18
C TYR A 103 5.61 7.21 -0.60
N GLU A 104 5.19 8.44 -0.95
CA GLU A 104 4.00 8.66 -1.78
C GLU A 104 4.06 7.92 -3.12
N ILE A 105 5.23 7.92 -3.78
CA ILE A 105 5.42 7.14 -5.01
C ILE A 105 5.38 5.64 -4.69
N GLY A 106 6.07 5.24 -3.63
CA GLY A 106 6.22 3.83 -3.23
C GLY A 106 4.93 3.13 -2.80
N ARG A 107 3.93 3.88 -2.33
CA ARG A 107 2.57 3.38 -2.01
C ARG A 107 1.82 2.86 -3.23
N LEU A 108 2.21 3.25 -4.43
CA LEU A 108 1.61 2.83 -5.72
C LEU A 108 0.10 3.12 -5.85
N GLN A 109 -0.45 4.05 -5.06
CA GLN A 109 -1.89 4.37 -5.07
C GLN A 109 -2.37 4.86 -6.44
N PHE A 110 -1.51 5.50 -7.24
CA PHE A 110 -1.83 5.93 -8.60
C PHE A 110 -2.19 4.76 -9.52
N LEU A 111 -1.69 3.55 -9.26
CA LEU A 111 -2.03 2.36 -10.06
C LEU A 111 -3.50 1.98 -9.96
N GLN A 112 -4.16 2.24 -8.83
CA GLN A 112 -5.61 2.02 -8.69
C GLN A 112 -6.38 2.86 -9.71
N LYS A 113 -6.00 4.13 -9.88
CA LYS A 113 -6.61 5.04 -10.88
C LYS A 113 -6.29 4.61 -12.31
N VAL A 114 -5.08 4.14 -12.57
CA VAL A 114 -4.66 3.58 -13.86
C VAL A 114 -5.53 2.38 -14.24
N MET A 115 -5.71 1.44 -13.31
CA MET A 115 -6.52 0.24 -13.54
C MET A 115 -8.00 0.59 -13.71
N LEU A 116 -8.52 1.51 -12.90
CA LEU A 116 -9.91 1.96 -13.01
C LEU A 116 -10.17 2.68 -14.35
N HIS A 117 -9.23 3.51 -14.83
CA HIS A 117 -9.33 4.10 -16.16
C HIS A 117 -9.44 3.02 -17.24
N ASN A 118 -8.53 2.07 -17.23
CA ASN A 118 -8.51 0.98 -18.22
C ASN A 118 -9.80 0.14 -18.19
N PHE A 119 -10.36 -0.08 -17.01
CA PHE A 119 -11.61 -0.81 -16.82
C PHE A 119 -12.83 -0.05 -17.37
N LEU A 120 -12.88 1.29 -17.19
CA LEU A 120 -14.02 2.13 -17.60
C LEU A 120 -14.02 2.51 -19.08
N GLU A 121 -12.86 2.48 -19.74
CA GLU A 121 -12.73 2.80 -21.18
C GLU A 121 -12.96 1.57 -22.08
N ASP A 122 -13.72 0.59 -21.59
CA ASP A 122 -14.03 -0.64 -22.30
C ASP A 122 -12.79 -1.55 -22.48
N ASN A 123 -12.65 -2.54 -21.66
CA ASN A 123 -11.62 -3.60 -21.55
C ASN A 123 -10.95 -4.11 -22.86
N GLN A 124 -11.30 -3.55 -24.00
CA GLN A 124 -10.81 -3.93 -25.32
C GLN A 124 -9.57 -3.14 -25.76
N ASN A 125 -9.13 -2.16 -24.95
CA ASN A 125 -8.02 -1.33 -25.37
C ASN A 125 -6.70 -1.83 -24.74
N PRO A 126 -5.78 -2.41 -25.54
CA PRO A 126 -4.49 -2.92 -25.06
C PRO A 126 -3.49 -1.78 -24.75
N GLU A 127 -3.96 -0.57 -24.43
CA GLU A 127 -3.07 0.55 -24.13
C GLU A 127 -2.38 0.39 -22.77
N LEU A 128 -2.90 -0.47 -21.88
CA LEU A 128 -2.23 -0.75 -20.61
C LEU A 128 -0.91 -1.51 -20.87
N ASN A 129 0.18 -0.86 -20.58
CA ASN A 129 1.51 -1.45 -20.71
C ASN A 129 1.82 -2.33 -19.50
N PHE A 130 1.61 -3.64 -19.64
CA PHE A 130 1.83 -4.63 -18.59
C PHE A 130 3.32 -4.79 -18.22
N ASP A 131 4.23 -4.64 -19.17
CA ASP A 131 5.67 -4.66 -18.90
C ASP A 131 6.06 -3.49 -17.98
N LEU A 132 5.53 -2.30 -18.26
CA LEU A 132 5.74 -1.12 -17.42
C LEU A 132 5.12 -1.31 -16.03
N LEU A 133 3.95 -1.92 -15.95
CA LEU A 133 3.29 -2.24 -14.68
C LEU A 133 4.16 -3.19 -13.85
N ASP A 134 4.66 -4.25 -14.46
CA ASP A 134 5.54 -5.22 -13.81
C ASP A 134 6.88 -4.59 -13.37
N GLU A 135 7.50 -3.79 -14.23
CA GLU A 135 8.71 -3.01 -13.90
C GLU A 135 8.53 -2.15 -12.64
N ILE A 136 7.38 -1.47 -12.55
CA ILE A 136 7.07 -0.59 -11.42
C ILE A 136 6.83 -1.41 -10.14
N ILE A 137 6.06 -2.49 -10.21
CA ILE A 137 5.70 -3.33 -9.07
C ILE A 137 6.92 -4.04 -8.50
N THR A 138 7.79 -4.55 -9.36
CA THR A 138 8.98 -5.34 -8.98
C THR A 138 10.21 -4.50 -8.70
N SER A 139 10.12 -3.16 -8.82
CA SER A 139 11.27 -2.27 -8.72
C SER A 139 12.07 -2.44 -7.42
N GLU A 140 13.29 -2.90 -7.55
CA GLU A 140 14.26 -3.00 -6.44
C GLU A 140 14.57 -1.63 -5.79
N ASN A 141 14.31 -0.52 -6.48
CA ASN A 141 14.52 0.83 -5.96
C ASN A 141 13.46 1.25 -4.94
N ASN A 142 12.34 0.51 -4.85
CA ASN A 142 11.27 0.79 -3.89
C ASN A 142 11.57 0.25 -2.46
N LYS A 143 12.81 -0.09 -2.17
CA LYS A 143 13.19 -0.61 -0.84
C LYS A 143 13.08 0.41 0.29
N ILE A 144 13.09 1.70 -0.03
CA ILE A 144 12.98 2.75 0.99
C ILE A 144 11.66 2.71 1.76
N ILE A 145 10.57 2.27 1.13
CA ILE A 145 9.24 2.17 1.76
C ILE A 145 9.23 1.21 2.96
N TRP A 146 10.09 0.20 2.96
CA TRP A 146 10.24 -0.76 4.07
C TRP A 146 10.71 -0.15 5.39
N ASN A 147 10.99 1.15 5.42
CA ASN A 147 11.23 1.89 6.66
C ASN A 147 9.93 2.27 7.40
N SER A 148 8.77 2.16 6.75
CA SER A 148 7.47 2.50 7.31
C SER A 148 6.48 1.35 7.07
N PRO A 149 6.08 0.60 8.10
CA PRO A 149 5.08 -0.46 7.96
C PRO A 149 3.75 0.05 7.41
N MET A 150 3.30 1.23 7.83
CA MET A 150 2.09 1.87 7.28
C MET A 150 2.18 2.08 5.77
N ASP A 151 3.32 2.56 5.27
CA ASP A 151 3.47 2.82 3.83
C ASP A 151 3.50 1.51 3.02
N VAL A 152 4.09 0.44 3.58
CA VAL A 152 4.01 -0.90 2.99
C VAL A 152 2.58 -1.43 3.01
N ALA A 153 1.84 -1.21 4.10
CA ALA A 153 0.42 -1.57 4.20
C ALA A 153 -0.43 -0.88 3.11
N ILE A 154 -0.23 0.43 2.89
CA ILE A 154 -0.91 1.18 1.82
C ILE A 154 -0.53 0.62 0.44
N ARG A 155 0.74 0.28 0.21
CA ARG A 155 1.16 -0.38 -1.04
C ARG A 155 0.46 -1.71 -1.23
N MET A 156 0.38 -2.54 -0.20
CA MET A 156 -0.30 -3.83 -0.25
C MET A 156 -1.77 -3.67 -0.63
N ILE A 157 -2.50 -2.73 -0.03
CA ILE A 157 -3.86 -2.39 -0.43
C ILE A 157 -3.91 -2.05 -1.93
N SER A 158 -3.02 -1.17 -2.40
CA SER A 158 -2.97 -0.75 -3.81
C SER A 158 -2.74 -1.94 -4.74
N LEU A 159 -1.83 -2.85 -4.40
CA LEU A 159 -1.50 -4.01 -5.22
C LEU A 159 -2.62 -5.07 -5.23
N ILE A 160 -3.32 -5.25 -4.11
CA ILE A 160 -4.50 -6.14 -4.07
C ILE A 160 -5.60 -5.60 -5.01
N PHE A 161 -5.85 -4.29 -5.03
CA PHE A 161 -6.76 -3.67 -5.99
C PHE A 161 -6.31 -3.90 -7.43
N VAL A 162 -5.04 -3.67 -7.74
CA VAL A 162 -4.47 -3.95 -9.08
C VAL A 162 -4.69 -5.41 -9.45
N LYS A 163 -4.42 -6.35 -8.55
CA LYS A 163 -4.64 -7.79 -8.78
C LYS A 163 -6.10 -8.10 -9.10
N ASN A 164 -7.04 -7.54 -8.33
CA ASN A 164 -8.46 -7.71 -8.54
C ASN A 164 -8.92 -7.17 -9.91
N PHE A 165 -8.40 -6.01 -10.35
CA PHE A 165 -8.70 -5.48 -11.68
C PHE A 165 -8.15 -6.37 -12.78
N ILE A 166 -6.88 -6.80 -12.70
CA ILE A 166 -6.25 -7.64 -13.72
C ILE A 166 -7.02 -8.94 -13.89
N ASN A 167 -7.51 -9.55 -12.81
CA ASN A 167 -8.31 -10.77 -12.88
C ASN A 167 -9.70 -10.57 -13.54
N LYS A 168 -10.15 -9.33 -13.73
CA LYS A 168 -11.39 -9.02 -14.48
C LYS A 168 -11.14 -8.76 -15.97
N ILE A 169 -9.89 -8.73 -16.39
CA ILE A 169 -9.50 -8.46 -17.77
C ILE A 169 -9.24 -9.79 -18.46
N ASP A 170 -10.19 -10.25 -19.27
CA ASP A 170 -10.20 -11.60 -19.88
C ASP A 170 -9.03 -11.88 -20.84
N TYR A 171 -8.34 -10.83 -21.32
CA TYR A 171 -7.25 -10.98 -22.30
C TYR A 171 -5.85 -10.89 -21.69
N VAL A 172 -5.73 -10.75 -20.38
CA VAL A 172 -4.40 -10.72 -19.74
C VAL A 172 -3.84 -12.12 -19.66
N ASN A 173 -2.90 -12.40 -20.54
CA ASN A 173 -2.15 -13.65 -20.55
C ASN A 173 -0.68 -13.41 -20.15
N GLU A 174 -0.49 -12.85 -18.94
CA GLU A 174 0.83 -12.49 -18.39
C GLU A 174 1.09 -13.25 -17.07
N PRO A 175 1.42 -14.55 -17.12
CA PRO A 175 1.62 -15.36 -15.90
C PRO A 175 2.72 -14.82 -14.99
N SER A 176 3.73 -14.18 -15.55
CA SER A 176 4.82 -13.56 -14.80
C SER A 176 4.33 -12.41 -13.92
N LEU A 177 3.50 -11.51 -14.46
CA LEU A 177 2.92 -10.39 -13.72
C LEU A 177 2.07 -10.88 -12.54
N PHE A 178 1.24 -11.92 -12.75
CA PHE A 178 0.44 -12.50 -11.67
C PHE A 178 1.32 -13.08 -10.56
N THR A 179 2.37 -13.82 -10.92
CA THR A 179 3.32 -14.39 -9.97
C THR A 179 4.08 -13.31 -9.21
N ASN A 180 4.50 -12.25 -9.89
CA ASN A 180 5.21 -11.14 -9.30
C ASN A 180 4.32 -10.36 -8.33
N LEU A 181 3.06 -10.08 -8.71
CA LEU A 181 2.08 -9.44 -7.83
C LEU A 181 1.88 -10.25 -6.55
N ASP A 182 1.61 -11.54 -6.66
CA ASP A 182 1.41 -12.42 -5.49
C ASP A 182 2.65 -12.46 -4.61
N SER A 183 3.84 -12.51 -5.22
CA SER A 183 5.10 -12.48 -4.47
C SER A 183 5.31 -11.18 -3.72
N VAL A 184 5.02 -10.01 -4.33
CA VAL A 184 5.19 -8.71 -3.66
C VAL A 184 4.15 -8.53 -2.57
N ILE A 185 2.87 -8.83 -2.84
CA ILE A 185 1.78 -8.74 -1.87
C ILE A 185 2.05 -9.63 -0.66
N SER A 186 2.48 -10.88 -0.87
CA SER A 186 2.82 -11.81 0.22
C SER A 186 3.97 -11.30 1.07
N LYS A 187 5.02 -10.73 0.45
CA LYS A 187 6.15 -10.13 1.18
C LYS A 187 5.71 -8.91 2.00
N ASP A 188 4.85 -8.07 1.44
CA ASP A 188 4.31 -6.90 2.12
C ASP A 188 3.49 -7.31 3.33
N PHE A 189 2.62 -8.33 3.17
CA PHE A 189 1.82 -8.87 4.26
C PHE A 189 2.68 -9.41 5.41
N GLU A 190 3.67 -10.26 5.12
CA GLU A 190 4.57 -10.79 6.13
C GLU A 190 5.35 -9.67 6.85
N PHE A 191 5.77 -8.64 6.12
CA PHE A 191 6.44 -7.50 6.73
C PHE A 191 5.50 -6.72 7.66
N VAL A 192 4.29 -6.39 7.21
CA VAL A 192 3.31 -5.65 8.02
C VAL A 192 2.96 -6.44 9.27
N LYS A 193 2.62 -7.74 9.13
CA LYS A 193 2.31 -8.64 10.24
C LYS A 193 3.39 -8.67 11.32
N MET A 194 4.66 -8.70 10.92
CA MET A 194 5.78 -8.73 11.86
C MET A 194 6.12 -7.38 12.48
N ASN A 195 5.60 -6.28 11.95
CA ASN A 195 6.01 -4.93 12.31
C ASN A 195 4.84 -4.02 12.68
N TYR A 196 3.70 -4.54 13.10
CA TYR A 196 2.57 -3.74 13.56
C TYR A 196 3.00 -2.62 14.53
N GLU A 197 2.59 -1.39 14.24
CA GLU A 197 2.94 -0.22 15.05
C GLU A 197 1.98 -0.02 16.25
N LYS A 198 1.46 -1.12 16.81
CA LYS A 198 0.66 -1.09 18.03
C LYS A 198 1.49 -0.61 19.22
N ARG A 199 1.13 0.52 19.80
CA ARG A 199 1.87 1.17 20.90
C ARG A 199 1.09 1.12 22.22
N GLY A 200 0.83 -0.06 22.73
CA GLY A 200 0.05 -0.25 23.96
C GLY A 200 -1.37 0.27 23.79
N ASN A 201 -1.78 1.26 24.62
CA ASN A 201 -3.10 1.91 24.53
C ASN A 201 -3.08 3.19 23.69
N VAL A 202 -1.99 3.50 23.00
CA VAL A 202 -1.90 4.66 22.12
C VAL A 202 -2.43 4.24 20.76
N VAL A 203 -3.55 4.81 20.40
CA VAL A 203 -4.22 4.63 19.11
C VAL A 203 -3.53 5.48 18.07
N GLY A 204 -3.26 4.93 16.91
CA GLY A 204 -2.62 5.64 15.80
C GLY A 204 -3.16 5.19 14.46
N ASN A 205 -3.26 6.13 13.53
CA ASN A 205 -3.65 5.87 12.15
C ASN A 205 -2.77 4.81 11.46
N HIS A 206 -1.49 4.69 11.85
CA HIS A 206 -0.57 3.69 11.31
C HIS A 206 -1.09 2.27 11.58
N TYR A 207 -1.38 1.95 12.85
CA TYR A 207 -1.85 0.63 13.24
C TYR A 207 -3.19 0.28 12.59
N PHE A 208 -4.11 1.26 12.48
CA PHE A 208 -5.38 1.07 11.81
C PHE A 208 -5.21 0.66 10.33
N VAL A 209 -4.34 1.37 9.58
CA VAL A 209 -4.06 1.05 8.17
C VAL A 209 -3.40 -0.33 8.03
N GLU A 210 -2.52 -0.69 8.95
CA GLU A 210 -1.87 -2.01 8.97
C GLU A 210 -2.89 -3.14 9.19
N LEU A 211 -3.84 -2.96 10.09
CA LEU A 211 -4.94 -3.91 10.30
C LEU A 211 -5.87 -4.00 9.08
N ALA A 212 -6.27 -2.84 8.52
CA ALA A 212 -7.13 -2.80 7.34
C ALA A 212 -6.49 -3.50 6.14
N SER A 213 -5.19 -3.32 5.94
CA SER A 213 -4.45 -4.00 4.89
C SER A 213 -4.37 -5.51 5.11
N SER A 214 -4.22 -5.95 6.35
CA SER A 214 -4.20 -7.37 6.72
C SER A 214 -5.57 -8.02 6.54
N LEU A 215 -6.65 -7.31 6.92
CA LEU A 215 -8.02 -7.74 6.65
C LEU A 215 -8.25 -7.95 5.15
N LEU A 216 -7.83 -6.96 4.34
CA LEU A 216 -7.97 -7.05 2.88
C LEU A 216 -7.16 -8.22 2.32
N PHE A 217 -5.96 -8.50 2.86
CA PHE A 217 -5.16 -9.66 2.47
C PHE A 217 -5.89 -10.97 2.78
N ILE A 218 -6.37 -11.16 4.00
CA ILE A 218 -7.08 -12.37 4.44
C ILE A 218 -8.36 -12.59 3.60
N ALA A 219 -9.05 -11.51 3.22
CA ALA A 219 -10.24 -11.58 2.38
C ALA A 219 -9.95 -11.95 0.90
N ASN A 220 -8.70 -11.87 0.45
CA ASN A 220 -8.32 -12.11 -0.95
C ASN A 220 -7.39 -13.33 -1.13
N TYR A 221 -6.87 -13.90 -0.07
CA TYR A 221 -5.90 -15.00 -0.12
C TYR A 221 -6.28 -16.10 0.86
N ASP A 222 -6.07 -17.36 0.48
CA ASP A 222 -6.15 -18.51 1.38
C ASP A 222 -5.07 -18.35 2.45
N TYR A 223 -5.46 -17.91 3.61
CA TYR A 223 -4.57 -17.68 4.75
C TYR A 223 -5.13 -18.38 5.98
N GLU A 224 -4.40 -19.35 6.50
CA GLU A 224 -4.74 -20.07 7.72
C GLU A 224 -3.66 -19.80 8.78
N ASP A 225 -3.96 -18.93 9.70
CA ASP A 225 -3.12 -18.70 10.89
C ASP A 225 -4.02 -18.56 12.13
N LYS A 226 -3.62 -19.22 13.19
CA LYS A 226 -4.38 -19.19 14.46
C LYS A 226 -4.26 -17.84 15.18
N GLU A 227 -3.24 -17.05 14.86
CA GLU A 227 -2.98 -15.77 15.51
C GLU A 227 -3.63 -14.58 14.79
N LEU A 228 -3.97 -14.75 13.50
CA LEU A 228 -4.57 -13.71 12.68
C LEU A 228 -5.62 -14.33 11.76
N ASP A 229 -6.84 -14.38 12.21
CA ASP A 229 -8.00 -14.79 11.40
C ASP A 229 -8.90 -13.60 11.07
N LEU A 230 -9.88 -13.82 10.21
CA LEU A 230 -10.79 -12.78 9.72
C LEU A 230 -11.59 -12.16 10.87
N GLU A 231 -12.15 -12.97 11.76
CA GLU A 231 -13.03 -12.53 12.85
C GLU A 231 -12.26 -11.70 13.88
N SER A 232 -11.11 -12.19 14.33
CA SER A 232 -10.24 -11.44 15.27
C SER A 232 -9.72 -10.14 14.68
N THR A 233 -9.44 -10.09 13.37
CA THR A 233 -8.99 -8.88 12.69
C THR A 233 -10.13 -7.85 12.59
N ILE A 234 -11.34 -8.26 12.27
CA ILE A 234 -12.54 -7.39 12.27
C ILE A 234 -12.79 -6.82 13.67
N ASP A 235 -12.72 -7.65 14.69
CA ASP A 235 -12.89 -7.21 16.08
C ASP A 235 -11.84 -6.17 16.49
N GLU A 236 -10.59 -6.37 16.14
CA GLU A 236 -9.51 -5.43 16.46
C GLU A 236 -9.69 -4.11 15.70
N ILE A 237 -10.06 -4.14 14.40
CA ILE A 237 -10.37 -2.93 13.62
C ILE A 237 -11.55 -2.19 14.23
N SER A 238 -12.60 -2.89 14.64
CA SER A 238 -13.78 -2.28 15.27
C SER A 238 -13.40 -1.55 16.56
N LYS A 239 -12.57 -2.15 17.39
CA LYS A 239 -12.03 -1.51 18.60
C LYS A 239 -11.17 -0.27 18.26
N GLU A 240 -10.32 -0.35 17.23
CA GLU A 240 -9.51 0.80 16.82
C GLU A 240 -10.40 1.95 16.29
N ILE A 241 -11.46 1.66 15.53
CA ILE A 241 -12.43 2.65 15.07
C ILE A 241 -13.09 3.33 16.28
N GLU A 242 -13.59 2.55 17.25
CA GLU A 242 -14.20 3.08 18.46
C GLU A 242 -13.25 3.98 19.25
N LEU A 243 -11.99 3.59 19.38
CA LEU A 243 -10.98 4.36 20.08
C LEU A 243 -10.60 5.66 19.35
N GLN A 244 -10.52 5.63 18.02
CA GLN A 244 -10.11 6.80 17.22
C GLN A 244 -11.23 7.82 17.02
N PHE A 245 -12.48 7.36 16.91
CA PHE A 245 -13.65 8.20 16.64
C PHE A 245 -14.58 8.34 17.86
N ASN A 246 -14.09 8.01 19.06
CA ASN A 246 -14.90 8.04 20.27
C ASN A 246 -15.46 9.44 20.56
N LYS A 247 -16.74 9.49 20.88
CA LYS A 247 -17.56 10.57 21.45
C LYS A 247 -17.50 11.96 20.81
N GLU A 248 -16.38 12.37 20.21
CA GLU A 248 -16.18 13.72 19.68
C GLU A 248 -15.82 13.74 18.18
N LEU A 249 -15.86 12.61 17.49
CA LEU A 249 -15.48 12.47 16.05
C LEU A 249 -14.06 13.01 15.74
N THR A 250 -13.19 13.04 16.74
CA THR A 250 -11.80 13.45 16.61
C THR A 250 -10.90 12.24 16.76
N ASN A 251 -10.01 12.03 15.78
CA ASN A 251 -8.95 11.05 15.93
C ASN A 251 -7.90 11.51 16.94
N PHE A 252 -7.03 10.61 17.34
CA PHE A 252 -5.94 10.89 18.29
C PHE A 252 -5.07 12.11 17.91
N GLU A 253 -4.95 12.41 16.62
CA GLU A 253 -4.14 13.54 16.13
C GLU A 253 -4.90 14.86 16.19
N GLY A 254 -6.18 14.87 16.58
CA GLY A 254 -6.99 16.08 16.74
C GLY A 254 -7.23 16.87 15.46
N SER A 255 -7.04 16.27 14.30
CA SER A 255 -7.16 16.90 12.99
C SER A 255 -8.35 16.36 12.22
N SER A 256 -9.33 17.23 11.93
CA SER A 256 -10.47 16.89 11.07
C SER A 256 -10.03 16.51 9.64
N HIS A 257 -8.91 17.05 9.18
CA HIS A 257 -8.33 16.70 7.88
C HIS A 257 -7.81 15.25 7.87
N TYR A 258 -7.11 14.83 8.94
CA TYR A 258 -6.69 13.44 9.09
C TYR A 258 -7.88 12.49 9.24
N ALA A 259 -8.90 12.88 9.97
CA ALA A 259 -10.13 12.09 10.09
C ALA A 259 -10.78 11.84 8.71
N ALA A 260 -10.85 12.87 7.85
CA ALA A 260 -11.38 12.76 6.50
C ALA A 260 -10.52 11.89 5.55
N LEU A 261 -9.23 11.72 5.84
CA LEU A 261 -8.36 10.82 5.09
C LEU A 261 -8.49 9.35 5.52
N MET A 262 -9.06 9.11 6.70
CA MET A 262 -9.23 7.77 7.29
C MET A 262 -10.59 7.14 6.98
N THR A 263 -11.59 7.95 6.60
CA THR A 263 -12.93 7.52 6.22
C THR A 263 -13.09 7.37 4.71
#